data_81672d981ac7e73146d8d0ed11a5c85b
#
_entry.id   81672d981ac7e73146d8d0ed11a5c85b
#
_cell.length_a   1.000
_cell.length_b   1.000
_cell.length_c   1.000
_cell.angle_alpha   90.00
_cell.angle_beta   90.00
_cell.angle_gamma   90.00
#
_symmetry.space_group_name_H-M   'P 1'
#
loop_
_entity.id
_entity.type
_entity.pdbx_description
1 polymer ?
#
loop_
_entity_poly.entity_id
_entity_poly.type
_entity_poly.pdbx_seq_one_letter_code
_entity_poly.pdbx_strand_id
1 'polypeptide(L)'
;MLNRLSVENYALIDRLDIELAAGLNIVTGETGAGKSILLGALGLILGNRTDAAAIKNSQRNCVIEAEIDGYGLEALFESLDIDYENRTIIRRIVTPGGKSRAYVNDIPVQMNTLREIGSRLIDIHSQHQTLLLADNRFQTGIVDSVASHDGLLSRYKETFAALQQSERELNRLRQQAEANDRDREYLAFQSDELQKAKLKEGEQAELEAQQTELSHAAEIKDTLLWISQEMTGADENLLGRIKEIEVSLGRIARVYPQADAFYTRLHSAALDLKDMASEIASEGDRLEADPQRLESVSQRLDLIYSLQQKHKADSVETLLALQDDYQKRLAQLEGSAQAIETLSRRIGELRVKAAKQAAEITAGRKKTVPHVEKQVKEMLAELGMPAAELRIGITPAAELQPDGADDIRFLFTANRHMPPQPIERVASGGEMSRLMLSLKAIVAH
;
A
#
# COMPACT_ATOMS: atom_id res chain seq x y z
N MET A 1 0.89 19.50 -41.22
CA MET A 1 -0.13 19.60 -42.30
C MET A 1 -0.19 18.26 -43.05
N LEU A 2 -1.35 17.78 -43.55
CA LEU A 2 -1.44 16.62 -44.40
C LEU A 2 -1.06 17.04 -45.83
N ASN A 3 0.03 16.49 -46.36
CA ASN A 3 0.60 16.87 -47.67
C ASN A 3 0.17 15.93 -48.79
N ARG A 4 0.09 14.62 -48.50
CA ARG A 4 -0.27 13.61 -49.46
C ARG A 4 -1.08 12.49 -48.80
N LEU A 5 -2.05 11.97 -49.52
CA LEU A 5 -2.83 10.80 -49.15
C LEU A 5 -2.85 9.81 -50.34
N SER A 6 -2.31 8.63 -50.15
CA SER A 6 -2.36 7.53 -51.09
C SER A 6 -3.24 6.39 -50.52
N VAL A 7 -4.16 5.91 -51.31
CA VAL A 7 -5.10 4.85 -50.94
C VAL A 7 -5.13 3.80 -52.03
N GLU A 8 -4.83 2.54 -51.69
CA GLU A 8 -4.88 1.42 -52.62
C GLU A 8 -5.78 0.30 -52.10
N ASN A 9 -6.63 -0.22 -52.97
CA ASN A 9 -7.52 -1.37 -52.73
C ASN A 9 -8.43 -1.20 -51.49
N TYR A 10 -9.06 -0.02 -51.37
CA TYR A 10 -9.96 0.29 -50.24
C TYR A 10 -11.36 0.65 -50.74
N ALA A 11 -12.38 -0.02 -50.23
CA ALA A 11 -13.79 0.17 -50.55
C ALA A 11 -14.03 0.16 -52.11
N LEU A 12 -14.38 1.29 -52.71
CA LEU A 12 -14.57 1.45 -54.16
C LEU A 12 -13.28 1.90 -54.90
N ILE A 13 -12.24 2.25 -54.14
CA ILE A 13 -11.00 2.81 -54.69
C ILE A 13 -10.03 1.68 -55.05
N ASP A 14 -9.60 1.63 -56.33
CA ASP A 14 -8.49 0.78 -56.73
C ASP A 14 -7.15 1.41 -56.36
N ARG A 15 -6.98 2.68 -56.77
CA ARG A 15 -5.83 3.51 -56.46
C ARG A 15 -6.23 4.97 -56.52
N LEU A 16 -5.83 5.70 -55.48
CA LEU A 16 -6.01 7.13 -55.39
C LEU A 16 -4.74 7.74 -54.82
N ASP A 17 -4.26 8.82 -55.38
CA ASP A 17 -3.11 9.58 -54.90
C ASP A 17 -3.45 11.05 -55.00
N ILE A 18 -3.50 11.73 -53.83
CA ILE A 18 -3.92 13.13 -53.72
C ILE A 18 -2.80 13.91 -53.06
N GLU A 19 -2.35 14.94 -53.69
CA GLU A 19 -1.51 15.97 -53.11
C GLU A 19 -2.42 17.11 -52.58
N LEU A 20 -2.18 17.55 -51.37
CA LEU A 20 -2.97 18.59 -50.70
C LEU A 20 -2.15 19.88 -50.59
N ALA A 21 -2.75 21.00 -50.95
CA ALA A 21 -2.14 22.30 -50.84
C ALA A 21 -2.21 22.86 -49.39
N ALA A 22 -1.37 23.81 -49.07
CA ALA A 22 -1.49 24.53 -47.81
C ALA A 22 -2.82 25.31 -47.73
N GLY A 23 -3.46 25.34 -46.58
CA GLY A 23 -4.73 26.02 -46.34
C GLY A 23 -5.96 25.16 -46.62
N LEU A 24 -6.99 25.72 -47.22
CA LEU A 24 -8.28 25.07 -47.43
C LEU A 24 -8.27 24.17 -48.69
N ASN A 25 -8.51 22.87 -48.52
CA ASN A 25 -8.72 21.93 -49.59
C ASN A 25 -10.19 21.50 -49.64
N ILE A 26 -10.85 21.63 -50.79
CA ILE A 26 -12.26 21.31 -50.94
C ILE A 26 -12.40 20.02 -51.77
N VAL A 27 -12.98 18.98 -51.17
CA VAL A 27 -13.29 17.73 -51.86
C VAL A 27 -14.79 17.70 -52.19
N THR A 28 -15.08 17.76 -53.48
CA THR A 28 -16.45 17.69 -54.00
C THR A 28 -16.74 16.36 -54.65
N GLY A 29 -17.99 15.91 -54.65
CA GLY A 29 -18.40 14.66 -55.27
C GLY A 29 -19.87 14.39 -55.04
N GLU A 30 -20.49 13.55 -55.86
CA GLU A 30 -21.85 13.09 -55.72
C GLU A 30 -22.07 12.40 -54.37
N THR A 31 -23.30 12.46 -53.86
CA THR A 31 -23.66 12.10 -52.49
C THR A 31 -23.29 10.66 -52.10
N GLY A 32 -22.56 10.54 -51.02
CA GLY A 32 -22.47 9.33 -50.16
C GLY A 32 -21.21 8.51 -50.26
N ALA A 33 -20.72 8.12 -51.44
CA ALA A 33 -19.67 7.09 -51.50
C ALA A 33 -18.24 7.66 -51.38
N GLY A 34 -17.84 8.69 -52.15
CA GLY A 34 -16.43 9.13 -52.21
C GLY A 34 -15.91 9.81 -50.95
N LYS A 35 -16.68 10.74 -50.38
CA LYS A 35 -16.28 11.49 -49.18
C LYS A 35 -16.13 10.60 -47.94
N SER A 36 -17.10 9.71 -47.71
CA SER A 36 -17.08 8.78 -46.61
C SER A 36 -15.95 7.77 -46.70
N ILE A 37 -15.57 7.37 -47.91
CA ILE A 37 -14.45 6.45 -48.14
C ILE A 37 -13.12 7.13 -47.83
N LEU A 38 -12.93 8.40 -48.24
CA LEU A 38 -11.74 9.19 -47.87
C LEU A 38 -11.62 9.40 -46.37
N LEU A 39 -12.72 9.76 -45.71
CA LEU A 39 -12.72 9.85 -44.24
C LEU A 39 -12.45 8.53 -43.56
N GLY A 40 -12.96 7.42 -44.11
CA GLY A 40 -12.64 6.07 -43.62
C GLY A 40 -11.17 5.72 -43.80
N ALA A 41 -10.55 6.07 -44.93
CA ALA A 41 -9.12 5.88 -45.15
C ALA A 41 -8.28 6.69 -44.17
N LEU A 42 -8.59 7.97 -43.95
CA LEU A 42 -7.94 8.81 -42.92
C LEU A 42 -8.13 8.21 -41.55
N GLY A 43 -9.33 7.73 -41.22
CA GLY A 43 -9.58 7.06 -39.94
C GLY A 43 -8.70 5.84 -39.69
N LEU A 44 -8.35 5.08 -40.76
CA LEU A 44 -7.43 3.96 -40.66
C LEU A 44 -5.99 4.44 -40.33
N ILE A 45 -5.54 5.53 -40.93
CA ILE A 45 -4.26 6.17 -40.60
C ILE A 45 -4.22 6.62 -39.12
N LEU A 46 -5.35 7.08 -38.59
CA LEU A 46 -5.48 7.50 -37.20
C LEU A 46 -5.72 6.34 -36.20
N GLY A 47 -5.61 5.10 -36.66
CA GLY A 47 -5.69 3.93 -35.77
C GLY A 47 -7.10 3.41 -35.51
N ASN A 48 -8.11 3.79 -36.30
CA ASN A 48 -9.44 3.18 -36.21
C ASN A 48 -9.41 1.70 -36.56
N ARG A 49 -10.39 0.95 -36.07
CA ARG A 49 -10.52 -0.48 -36.37
C ARG A 49 -10.79 -0.65 -37.87
N THR A 50 -10.18 -1.70 -38.44
CA THR A 50 -10.36 -2.08 -39.84
C THR A 50 -11.53 -3.04 -39.93
N ASP A 51 -12.44 -2.79 -40.87
CA ASP A 51 -13.40 -3.79 -41.34
C ASP A 51 -12.79 -4.49 -42.56
N ALA A 52 -12.61 -5.80 -42.46
CA ALA A 52 -12.11 -6.60 -43.61
C ALA A 52 -13.05 -6.53 -44.84
N ALA A 53 -14.34 -6.23 -44.63
CA ALA A 53 -15.30 -6.02 -45.69
C ALA A 53 -15.02 -4.74 -46.50
N ALA A 54 -14.20 -3.84 -46.02
CA ALA A 54 -13.80 -2.62 -46.70
C ALA A 54 -12.67 -2.83 -47.74
N ILE A 55 -12.11 -4.05 -47.90
CA ILE A 55 -11.10 -4.35 -48.92
C ILE A 55 -11.80 -4.65 -50.24
N LYS A 56 -11.47 -3.90 -51.30
CA LYS A 56 -12.12 -4.05 -52.62
C LYS A 56 -11.81 -5.40 -53.27
N ASN A 57 -10.55 -5.76 -53.33
CA ASN A 57 -10.08 -7.03 -53.91
C ASN A 57 -9.45 -7.90 -52.80
N SER A 58 -10.11 -9.02 -52.51
CA SER A 58 -9.68 -9.96 -51.47
C SER A 58 -8.41 -10.75 -51.80
N GLN A 59 -7.77 -10.53 -52.97
CA GLN A 59 -6.49 -11.13 -53.37
C GLN A 59 -5.29 -10.19 -53.13
N ARG A 60 -5.53 -8.93 -52.77
CA ARG A 60 -4.48 -7.92 -52.60
C ARG A 60 -4.61 -7.24 -51.26
N ASN A 61 -3.48 -6.76 -50.75
CA ASN A 61 -3.49 -5.94 -49.53
C ASN A 61 -4.16 -4.58 -49.79
N CYS A 62 -4.86 -4.06 -48.80
CA CYS A 62 -5.23 -2.64 -48.75
C CYS A 62 -4.06 -1.90 -48.17
N VAL A 63 -3.61 -0.82 -48.82
CA VAL A 63 -2.51 0.04 -48.36
C VAL A 63 -3.01 1.49 -48.31
N ILE A 64 -2.86 2.11 -47.21
CA ILE A 64 -3.17 3.55 -47.02
C ILE A 64 -1.92 4.19 -46.47
N GLU A 65 -1.52 5.27 -47.09
CA GLU A 65 -0.32 6.06 -46.70
C GLU A 65 -0.66 7.54 -46.67
N ALA A 66 -0.22 8.18 -45.63
CA ALA A 66 -0.36 9.63 -45.44
C ALA A 66 1.00 10.25 -45.10
N GLU A 67 1.33 11.33 -45.79
CA GLU A 67 2.50 12.15 -45.55
C GLU A 67 2.09 13.43 -44.89
N ILE A 68 2.63 13.70 -43.71
CA ILE A 68 2.14 14.72 -42.79
C ILE A 68 3.35 15.50 -42.20
N ASP A 69 3.25 16.82 -42.13
CA ASP A 69 4.24 17.62 -41.37
C ASP A 69 4.05 17.40 -39.87
N GLY A 70 5.08 16.91 -39.20
CA GLY A 70 5.08 16.54 -37.79
C GLY A 70 5.58 17.63 -36.83
N TYR A 71 5.50 18.90 -37.18
CA TYR A 71 5.99 20.00 -36.32
C TYR A 71 5.42 19.96 -34.91
N GLY A 72 6.28 20.06 -33.90
CA GLY A 72 5.92 20.11 -32.50
C GLY A 72 5.63 18.76 -31.86
N LEU A 73 5.99 17.65 -32.52
CA LEU A 73 5.81 16.29 -32.01
C LEU A 73 7.12 15.62 -31.59
N GLU A 74 8.24 16.35 -31.57
CA GLU A 74 9.57 15.84 -31.22
C GLU A 74 9.58 15.09 -29.88
N ALA A 75 9.04 15.72 -28.84
CA ALA A 75 8.98 15.12 -27.49
C ALA A 75 8.07 13.87 -27.43
N LEU A 76 7.01 13.82 -28.26
CA LEU A 76 6.14 12.66 -28.33
C LEU A 76 6.87 11.48 -28.98
N PHE A 77 7.56 11.72 -30.10
CA PHE A 77 8.31 10.70 -30.83
C PHE A 77 9.45 10.14 -29.98
N GLU A 78 10.18 10.99 -29.26
CA GLU A 78 11.21 10.60 -28.31
C GLU A 78 10.62 9.71 -27.18
N SER A 79 9.46 10.08 -26.64
CA SER A 79 8.79 9.29 -25.58
C SER A 79 8.31 7.92 -26.06
N LEU A 80 8.10 7.74 -27.37
CA LEU A 80 7.62 6.52 -28.00
C LEU A 80 8.78 5.69 -28.62
N ASP A 81 10.02 6.15 -28.47
CA ASP A 81 11.22 5.50 -29.04
C ASP A 81 11.12 5.34 -30.57
N ILE A 82 10.63 6.38 -31.27
CA ILE A 82 10.49 6.44 -32.73
C ILE A 82 11.30 7.62 -33.24
N ASP A 83 12.07 7.41 -34.30
CA ASP A 83 12.83 8.46 -34.96
C ASP A 83 11.90 9.55 -35.49
N TYR A 84 12.17 10.81 -35.08
CA TYR A 84 11.42 11.96 -35.52
C TYR A 84 11.91 12.46 -36.87
N GLU A 85 11.00 12.66 -37.79
CA GLU A 85 11.22 13.33 -39.07
C GLU A 85 10.19 14.46 -39.23
N ASN A 86 10.63 15.64 -39.69
CA ASN A 86 9.72 16.76 -39.97
C ASN A 86 8.61 16.37 -40.96
N ARG A 87 8.87 15.41 -41.83
CA ARG A 87 7.96 14.82 -42.80
C ARG A 87 7.67 13.40 -42.35
N THR A 88 6.61 13.22 -41.60
CA THR A 88 6.22 11.92 -41.03
C THR A 88 5.37 11.15 -42.03
N ILE A 89 5.75 9.94 -42.33
CA ILE A 89 4.98 9.01 -43.20
C ILE A 89 4.28 8.00 -42.30
N ILE A 90 2.94 7.95 -42.36
CA ILE A 90 2.13 6.95 -41.68
C ILE A 90 1.57 6.01 -42.75
N ARG A 91 1.88 4.71 -42.61
CA ARG A 91 1.39 3.68 -43.53
C ARG A 91 0.59 2.61 -42.75
N ARG A 92 -0.56 2.28 -43.30
CA ARG A 92 -1.40 1.18 -42.82
C ARG A 92 -1.56 0.12 -43.88
N ILE A 93 -1.28 -1.14 -43.57
CA ILE A 93 -1.45 -2.29 -44.43
C ILE A 93 -2.47 -3.23 -43.81
N VAL A 94 -3.53 -3.56 -44.56
CA VAL A 94 -4.54 -4.53 -44.17
C VAL A 94 -4.51 -5.67 -45.15
N THR A 95 -4.29 -6.88 -44.66
CA THR A 95 -4.26 -8.08 -45.46
C THR A 95 -5.67 -8.62 -45.73
N PRO A 96 -5.90 -9.41 -46.80
CA PRO A 96 -7.18 -10.05 -47.04
C PRO A 96 -7.73 -10.88 -45.89
N GLY A 97 -6.86 -11.44 -45.06
CA GLY A 97 -7.23 -12.17 -43.85
C GLY A 97 -7.56 -11.28 -42.63
N GLY A 98 -7.72 -9.96 -42.82
CA GLY A 98 -8.10 -9.03 -41.73
C GLY A 98 -6.96 -8.63 -40.77
N LYS A 99 -5.73 -9.16 -40.96
CA LYS A 99 -4.58 -8.73 -40.18
C LYS A 99 -4.15 -7.33 -40.60
N SER A 100 -3.91 -6.46 -39.66
CA SER A 100 -3.53 -5.08 -39.90
C SER A 100 -2.17 -4.77 -39.27
N ARG A 101 -1.33 -4.03 -40.01
CA ARG A 101 -0.02 -3.54 -39.57
C ARG A 101 0.06 -2.04 -39.79
N ALA A 102 0.69 -1.35 -38.87
CA ALA A 102 0.92 0.07 -38.96
C ALA A 102 2.42 0.38 -38.94
N TYR A 103 2.81 1.41 -39.64
CA TYR A 103 4.18 1.88 -39.75
C TYR A 103 4.19 3.40 -39.62
N VAL A 104 5.19 3.93 -38.90
CA VAL A 104 5.51 5.35 -38.81
C VAL A 104 6.98 5.48 -39.22
N ASN A 105 7.28 6.27 -40.23
CA ASN A 105 8.62 6.39 -40.85
C ASN A 105 9.26 5.01 -41.12
N ASP A 106 8.48 4.11 -41.72
CA ASP A 106 8.82 2.70 -42.03
C ASP A 106 9.07 1.81 -40.78
N ILE A 107 8.99 2.32 -39.57
CA ILE A 107 9.10 1.56 -38.33
C ILE A 107 7.75 0.96 -37.99
N PRO A 108 7.65 -0.38 -37.72
CA PRO A 108 6.39 -1.01 -37.34
C PRO A 108 5.98 -0.57 -35.91
N VAL A 109 4.74 -0.08 -35.80
CA VAL A 109 4.21 0.41 -34.52
C VAL A 109 2.96 -0.33 -34.09
N GLN A 110 2.68 -0.32 -32.78
CA GLN A 110 1.44 -0.81 -32.21
C GLN A 110 0.27 0.14 -32.51
N MET A 111 -0.97 -0.42 -32.50
CA MET A 111 -2.17 0.37 -32.78
C MET A 111 -2.43 1.49 -31.75
N ASN A 112 -2.01 1.32 -30.51
CA ASN A 112 -2.14 2.35 -29.48
C ASN A 112 -1.18 3.52 -29.77
N THR A 113 0.05 3.22 -30.12
CA THR A 113 1.05 4.20 -30.56
C THR A 113 0.57 4.99 -31.78
N LEU A 114 0.02 4.27 -32.77
CA LEU A 114 -0.55 4.94 -33.95
C LEU A 114 -1.71 5.88 -33.58
N ARG A 115 -2.60 5.50 -32.66
CA ARG A 115 -3.69 6.38 -32.21
C ARG A 115 -3.18 7.61 -31.48
N GLU A 116 -2.16 7.45 -30.66
CA GLU A 116 -1.56 8.55 -29.89
C GLU A 116 -0.96 9.59 -30.83
N ILE A 117 -0.13 9.15 -31.81
CA ILE A 117 0.44 10.01 -32.83
C ILE A 117 -0.66 10.61 -33.71
N GLY A 118 -1.58 9.79 -34.20
CA GLY A 118 -2.66 10.19 -35.10
C GLY A 118 -3.57 11.26 -34.49
N SER A 119 -3.91 11.13 -33.21
CA SER A 119 -4.75 12.10 -32.49
C SER A 119 -4.12 13.49 -32.34
N ARG A 120 -2.80 13.58 -32.48
CA ARG A 120 -2.08 14.87 -32.45
C ARG A 120 -1.89 15.47 -33.85
N LEU A 121 -1.89 14.64 -34.88
CA LEU A 121 -1.62 15.05 -36.27
C LEU A 121 -2.87 15.50 -37.02
N ILE A 122 -3.96 14.78 -36.90
CA ILE A 122 -5.20 14.99 -37.68
C ILE A 122 -6.40 14.85 -36.77
N ASP A 123 -7.29 15.82 -36.88
CA ASP A 123 -8.60 15.78 -36.24
C ASP A 123 -9.69 15.63 -37.29
N ILE A 124 -10.44 14.54 -37.23
CA ILE A 124 -11.54 14.24 -38.18
C ILE A 124 -12.87 14.59 -37.52
N HIS A 125 -13.61 15.51 -38.14
CA HIS A 125 -14.98 15.84 -37.74
C HIS A 125 -15.98 15.03 -38.58
N SER A 126 -16.59 14.02 -37.99
CA SER A 126 -17.69 13.27 -38.61
C SER A 126 -18.99 13.47 -37.81
N GLN A 127 -20.12 13.19 -38.45
CA GLN A 127 -21.46 13.25 -37.79
C GLN A 127 -21.57 12.36 -36.55
N HIS A 128 -20.68 11.40 -36.35
CA HIS A 128 -20.67 10.51 -35.18
C HIS A 128 -19.86 11.02 -34.00
N GLN A 129 -19.14 12.14 -34.13
CA GLN A 129 -18.33 12.73 -33.06
C GLN A 129 -19.10 13.70 -32.15
N THR A 130 -20.40 13.87 -32.35
CA THR A 130 -21.29 14.62 -31.45
C THR A 130 -21.27 14.07 -30.01
N LEU A 131 -20.85 12.82 -29.80
CA LEU A 131 -20.64 12.23 -28.47
C LEU A 131 -19.56 12.92 -27.66
N LEU A 132 -18.53 13.51 -28.29
CA LEU A 132 -17.48 14.26 -27.57
C LEU A 132 -18.00 15.56 -26.94
N LEU A 133 -19.00 16.20 -27.59
CA LEU A 133 -19.63 17.38 -27.03
C LEU A 133 -20.38 17.10 -25.72
N ALA A 134 -20.81 15.87 -25.50
CA ALA A 134 -21.47 15.45 -24.28
C ALA A 134 -20.47 15.10 -23.14
N ASP A 135 -19.18 14.97 -23.47
CA ASP A 135 -18.14 14.69 -22.47
C ASP A 135 -17.82 15.97 -21.67
N ASN A 136 -18.02 15.90 -20.37
CA ASN A 136 -17.77 17.01 -19.45
C ASN A 136 -16.29 17.44 -19.48
N ARG A 137 -15.35 16.50 -19.61
CA ARG A 137 -13.91 16.82 -19.70
C ARG A 137 -13.59 17.62 -20.97
N PHE A 138 -14.24 17.29 -22.06
CA PHE A 138 -14.09 18.03 -23.30
C PHE A 138 -14.65 19.45 -23.15
N GLN A 139 -15.84 19.59 -22.56
CA GLN A 139 -16.47 20.90 -22.29
C GLN A 139 -15.60 21.76 -21.38
N THR A 140 -15.07 21.18 -20.29
CA THR A 140 -14.15 21.84 -19.37
C THR A 140 -12.86 22.24 -20.09
N GLY A 141 -12.29 21.37 -20.93
CA GLY A 141 -11.06 21.64 -21.68
C GLY A 141 -11.20 22.83 -22.63
N ILE A 142 -12.36 23.03 -23.26
CA ILE A 142 -12.63 24.20 -24.12
C ILE A 142 -12.57 25.50 -23.30
N VAL A 143 -13.24 25.53 -22.15
CA VAL A 143 -13.26 26.71 -21.29
C VAL A 143 -11.86 27.02 -20.76
N ASP A 144 -11.13 25.99 -20.35
CA ASP A 144 -9.77 26.13 -19.80
C ASP A 144 -8.77 26.62 -20.85
N SER A 145 -8.86 26.13 -22.09
CA SER A 145 -7.99 26.58 -23.19
C SER A 145 -8.15 28.09 -23.47
N VAL A 146 -9.40 28.57 -23.46
CA VAL A 146 -9.67 30.01 -23.67
C VAL A 146 -9.30 30.84 -22.44
N ALA A 147 -9.43 30.28 -21.23
CA ALA A 147 -9.07 30.97 -20.00
C ALA A 147 -7.55 31.19 -19.84
N SER A 148 -6.72 30.51 -20.62
CA SER A 148 -5.25 30.64 -20.64
C SER A 148 -4.63 30.51 -19.24
N HIS A 149 -5.12 29.60 -18.42
CA HIS A 149 -4.65 29.38 -17.05
C HIS A 149 -3.89 28.04 -16.85
N ASP A 150 -3.23 27.54 -17.87
CA ASP A 150 -2.50 26.28 -17.90
C ASP A 150 -1.50 26.12 -16.74
N GLY A 151 -0.79 27.20 -16.41
CA GLY A 151 0.14 27.19 -15.30
C GLY A 151 -0.52 27.00 -13.92
N LEU A 152 -1.75 27.50 -13.76
CA LEU A 152 -2.55 27.31 -12.54
C LEU A 152 -3.11 25.88 -12.48
N LEU A 153 -3.61 25.40 -13.61
CA LEU A 153 -4.14 24.04 -13.77
C LEU A 153 -3.07 22.99 -13.51
N SER A 154 -1.85 23.21 -14.02
CA SER A 154 -0.70 22.33 -13.78
C SER A 154 -0.35 22.24 -12.30
N ARG A 155 -0.23 23.39 -11.62
CA ARG A 155 0.01 23.44 -10.16
C ARG A 155 -1.11 22.79 -9.33
N TYR A 156 -2.36 22.95 -9.76
CA TYR A 156 -3.48 22.29 -9.12
C TYR A 156 -3.40 20.78 -9.28
N LYS A 157 -3.15 20.26 -10.50
CA LYS A 157 -2.99 18.83 -10.78
C LYS A 157 -1.89 18.19 -9.94
N GLU A 158 -0.75 18.85 -9.79
CA GLU A 158 0.34 18.40 -8.92
C GLU A 158 -0.11 18.31 -7.44
N THR A 159 -0.80 19.37 -6.95
CA THR A 159 -1.32 19.41 -5.57
C THR A 159 -2.37 18.34 -5.35
N PHE A 160 -3.27 18.13 -6.29
CA PHE A 160 -4.33 17.14 -6.24
C PHE A 160 -3.77 15.70 -6.29
N ALA A 161 -2.78 15.45 -7.14
CA ALA A 161 -2.09 14.16 -7.19
C ALA A 161 -1.38 13.83 -5.88
N ALA A 162 -0.70 14.82 -5.27
CA ALA A 162 -0.07 14.68 -3.96
C ALA A 162 -1.10 14.42 -2.85
N LEU A 163 -2.26 15.09 -2.90
CA LEU A 163 -3.38 14.85 -1.99
C LEU A 163 -3.89 13.41 -2.09
N GLN A 164 -4.22 12.96 -3.29
CA GLN A 164 -4.70 11.60 -3.52
C GLN A 164 -3.70 10.52 -3.09
N GLN A 165 -2.41 10.74 -3.38
CA GLN A 165 -1.37 9.82 -2.94
C GLN A 165 -1.29 9.74 -1.42
N SER A 166 -1.35 10.90 -0.73
CA SER A 166 -1.31 10.97 0.73
C SER A 166 -2.56 10.32 1.36
N GLU A 167 -3.74 10.48 0.77
CA GLU A 167 -4.98 9.84 1.24
C GLU A 167 -4.94 8.31 1.08
N ARG A 168 -4.40 7.80 -0.03
CA ARG A 168 -4.20 6.35 -0.23
C ARG A 168 -3.24 5.78 0.80
N GLU A 169 -2.14 6.47 1.05
CA GLU A 169 -1.13 6.04 2.03
C GLU A 169 -1.70 6.07 3.46
N LEU A 170 -2.47 7.10 3.82
CA LEU A 170 -3.17 7.17 5.11
C LEU A 170 -4.12 5.98 5.30
N ASN A 171 -4.91 5.67 4.30
CA ASN A 171 -5.83 4.52 4.36
C ASN A 171 -5.08 3.21 4.52
N ARG A 172 -3.96 3.02 3.82
CA ARG A 172 -3.10 1.85 3.97
C ARG A 172 -2.56 1.71 5.40
N LEU A 173 -2.02 2.81 5.94
CA LEU A 173 -1.48 2.81 7.32
C LEU A 173 -2.57 2.57 8.37
N ARG A 174 -3.76 3.14 8.19
CA ARG A 174 -4.90 2.91 9.10
C ARG A 174 -5.34 1.45 9.10
N GLN A 175 -5.48 0.82 7.93
CA GLN A 175 -5.83 -0.60 7.84
C GLN A 175 -4.78 -1.49 8.52
N GLN A 176 -3.49 -1.15 8.37
CA GLN A 176 -2.41 -1.85 9.07
C GLN A 176 -2.48 -1.63 10.59
N ALA A 177 -2.77 -0.42 11.06
CA ALA A 177 -2.90 -0.10 12.47
C ALA A 177 -4.10 -0.80 13.11
N GLU A 178 -5.27 -0.84 12.46
CA GLU A 178 -6.47 -1.54 12.95
C GLU A 178 -6.24 -3.05 13.11
N ALA A 179 -5.48 -3.66 12.20
CA ALA A 179 -5.10 -5.08 12.32
C ALA A 179 -4.18 -5.35 13.51
N ASN A 180 -3.35 -4.38 13.87
CA ASN A 180 -2.33 -4.47 14.92
C ASN A 180 -2.80 -4.00 16.32
N ASP A 181 -3.91 -3.28 16.41
CA ASP A 181 -4.38 -2.69 17.69
C ASP A 181 -4.78 -3.78 18.71
N ARG A 182 -5.27 -4.92 18.25
CA ARG A 182 -5.58 -6.09 19.10
C ARG A 182 -4.32 -6.72 19.69
N ASP A 183 -3.22 -6.70 18.94
CA ASP A 183 -1.95 -7.28 19.39
C ASP A 183 -1.19 -6.33 20.32
N ARG A 184 -1.46 -5.04 20.27
CA ARG A 184 -0.76 -4.02 21.06
C ARG A 184 -0.94 -4.20 22.56
N GLU A 185 -2.18 -4.37 23.04
CA GLU A 185 -2.46 -4.57 24.46
C GLU A 185 -1.82 -5.86 24.96
N TYR A 186 -1.90 -6.92 24.16
CA TYR A 186 -1.27 -8.19 24.47
C TYR A 186 0.25 -8.08 24.55
N LEU A 187 0.89 -7.48 23.54
CA LEU A 187 2.32 -7.28 23.51
C LEU A 187 2.81 -6.38 24.64
N ALA A 188 2.06 -5.31 24.97
CA ALA A 188 2.38 -4.42 26.07
C ALA A 188 2.34 -5.15 27.42
N PHE A 189 1.32 -5.99 27.64
CA PHE A 189 1.20 -6.79 28.85
C PHE A 189 2.35 -7.80 28.97
N GLN A 190 2.66 -8.53 27.91
CA GLN A 190 3.73 -9.53 27.91
C GLN A 190 5.12 -8.89 28.08
N SER A 191 5.36 -7.73 27.46
CA SER A 191 6.61 -6.99 27.60
C SER A 191 6.80 -6.46 29.02
N ASP A 192 5.74 -5.89 29.63
CA ASP A 192 5.76 -5.36 30.99
C ASP A 192 6.03 -6.47 32.02
N GLU A 193 5.43 -7.63 31.85
CA GLU A 193 5.64 -8.80 32.71
C GLU A 193 7.10 -9.25 32.71
N LEU A 194 7.70 -9.45 31.53
CA LEU A 194 9.10 -9.85 31.40
C LEU A 194 10.04 -8.75 31.90
N GLN A 195 9.72 -7.48 31.66
CA GLN A 195 10.50 -6.36 32.18
C GLN A 195 10.49 -6.29 33.71
N LYS A 196 9.34 -6.51 34.33
CA LYS A 196 9.20 -6.55 35.81
C LYS A 196 9.94 -7.72 36.41
N ALA A 197 10.05 -8.82 35.72
CA ALA A 197 10.78 -10.00 36.17
C ALA A 197 12.30 -9.74 36.31
N LYS A 198 12.86 -8.74 35.60
CA LYS A 198 14.29 -8.34 35.67
C LYS A 198 15.23 -9.54 35.54
N LEU A 199 14.97 -10.36 34.53
CA LEU A 199 15.77 -11.56 34.25
C LEU A 199 17.22 -11.17 33.88
N LYS A 200 18.17 -12.04 34.23
CA LYS A 200 19.57 -11.88 33.89
C LYS A 200 20.10 -13.11 33.18
N GLU A 201 20.97 -12.90 32.20
CA GLU A 201 21.64 -13.98 31.48
C GLU A 201 22.41 -14.88 32.45
N GLY A 202 22.26 -16.19 32.32
CA GLY A 202 22.91 -17.19 33.18
C GLY A 202 22.30 -17.34 34.59
N GLU A 203 21.33 -16.50 35.00
CA GLU A 203 20.75 -16.47 36.34
C GLU A 203 20.17 -17.84 36.76
N GLN A 204 19.54 -18.56 35.83
CA GLN A 204 18.89 -19.84 36.12
C GLN A 204 19.92 -20.89 36.55
N ALA A 205 20.98 -21.04 35.80
CA ALA A 205 22.03 -22.05 36.11
C ALA A 205 22.71 -21.77 37.46
N GLU A 206 22.95 -20.48 37.75
CA GLU A 206 23.54 -20.09 39.06
C GLU A 206 22.59 -20.40 40.21
N LEU A 207 21.29 -20.12 40.05
CA LEU A 207 20.28 -20.41 41.07
C LEU A 207 20.05 -21.90 41.27
N GLU A 208 20.03 -22.70 40.21
CA GLU A 208 19.89 -24.16 40.28
C GLU A 208 21.10 -24.80 41.03
N ALA A 209 22.33 -24.30 40.74
CA ALA A 209 23.53 -24.73 41.48
C ALA A 209 23.42 -24.36 42.98
N GLN A 210 23.04 -23.11 43.31
CA GLN A 210 22.84 -22.65 44.67
C GLN A 210 21.77 -23.46 45.39
N GLN A 211 20.62 -23.71 44.75
CA GLN A 211 19.54 -24.52 45.31
C GLN A 211 20.02 -25.92 45.69
N THR A 212 20.77 -26.57 44.79
CA THR A 212 21.29 -27.90 45.00
C THR A 212 22.26 -27.91 46.22
N GLU A 213 23.17 -26.97 46.30
CA GLU A 213 24.13 -26.83 47.43
C GLU A 213 23.40 -26.60 48.76
N LEU A 214 22.48 -25.59 48.84
CA LEU A 214 21.74 -25.26 50.03
C LEU A 214 20.81 -26.40 50.49
N SER A 215 20.18 -27.11 49.53
CA SER A 215 19.32 -28.25 49.80
C SER A 215 20.09 -29.42 50.43
N HIS A 216 21.26 -29.75 49.89
CA HIS A 216 22.11 -30.77 50.46
C HIS A 216 22.64 -30.37 51.84
N ALA A 217 23.07 -29.11 52.09
CA ALA A 217 23.46 -28.64 53.39
C ALA A 217 22.34 -28.75 54.41
N ALA A 218 21.13 -28.41 54.03
CA ALA A 218 19.92 -28.54 54.88
C ALA A 218 19.63 -30.00 55.26
N GLU A 219 19.60 -30.91 54.24
CA GLU A 219 19.37 -32.36 54.45
C GLU A 219 20.44 -32.99 55.34
N ILE A 220 21.72 -32.70 55.13
CA ILE A 220 22.80 -33.20 55.97
C ILE A 220 22.63 -32.72 57.39
N LYS A 221 22.39 -31.42 57.61
CA LYS A 221 22.15 -30.84 58.94
C LYS A 221 21.00 -31.51 59.68
N ASP A 222 19.84 -31.60 59.01
CA ASP A 222 18.64 -32.22 59.62
C ASP A 222 18.91 -33.68 59.98
N THR A 223 19.62 -34.43 59.13
CA THR A 223 19.99 -35.83 59.37
C THR A 223 20.94 -35.95 60.56
N LEU A 224 21.97 -35.10 60.69
CA LEU A 224 22.91 -35.12 61.81
C LEU A 224 22.22 -34.75 63.14
N LEU A 225 21.32 -33.75 63.12
CA LEU A 225 20.53 -33.34 64.28
C LEU A 225 19.59 -34.48 64.71
N TRP A 226 18.92 -35.14 63.77
CA TRP A 226 18.05 -36.29 64.10
C TRP A 226 18.86 -37.44 64.72
N ILE A 227 20.00 -37.82 64.14
CA ILE A 227 20.90 -38.86 64.72
C ILE A 227 21.33 -38.48 66.13
N SER A 228 21.78 -37.25 66.32
CA SER A 228 22.19 -36.78 67.63
C SER A 228 21.06 -36.87 68.68
N GLN A 229 19.82 -36.53 68.26
CA GLN A 229 18.66 -36.58 69.12
C GLN A 229 18.24 -38.03 69.45
N GLU A 230 18.32 -38.97 68.52
CA GLU A 230 18.05 -40.39 68.78
C GLU A 230 19.09 -40.97 69.76
N MET A 231 20.37 -40.51 69.64
CA MET A 231 21.43 -41.03 70.52
C MET A 231 21.40 -40.44 71.93
N THR A 232 21.06 -39.12 72.10
CA THR A 232 21.26 -38.39 73.37
C THR A 232 20.03 -37.66 73.88
N GLY A 233 18.88 -37.63 73.12
CA GLY A 233 17.70 -36.85 73.45
C GLY A 233 17.05 -37.14 74.78
N ALA A 234 15.97 -36.41 75.13
CA ALA A 234 15.37 -36.43 76.44
C ALA A 234 14.61 -37.70 76.82
N ASP A 235 13.93 -38.36 75.85
CA ASP A 235 13.07 -39.52 76.08
C ASP A 235 13.57 -40.76 75.33
N GLU A 236 13.72 -41.89 76.01
CA GLU A 236 14.05 -43.25 75.49
C GLU A 236 15.21 -43.27 74.46
N ASN A 237 16.25 -42.44 74.69
CA ASN A 237 17.43 -42.37 73.80
C ASN A 237 18.29 -43.64 73.94
N LEU A 238 19.10 -43.87 72.84
CA LEU A 238 19.99 -45.04 72.73
C LEU A 238 20.95 -45.18 73.93
N LEU A 239 21.65 -44.10 74.29
CA LEU A 239 22.60 -44.06 75.39
C LEU A 239 21.94 -44.30 76.73
N GLY A 240 20.73 -43.80 76.97
CA GLY A 240 19.92 -44.04 78.15
C GLY A 240 19.58 -45.52 78.30
N ARG A 241 19.14 -46.16 77.20
CA ARG A 241 18.86 -47.62 77.20
C ARG A 241 20.10 -48.46 77.44
N ILE A 242 21.23 -48.07 76.89
CA ILE A 242 22.50 -48.77 77.13
C ILE A 242 22.89 -48.64 78.58
N LYS A 243 22.71 -47.49 79.22
CA LYS A 243 23.00 -47.27 80.62
C LYS A 243 22.09 -48.08 81.53
N GLU A 244 20.82 -48.29 81.20
CA GLU A 244 19.96 -49.21 81.95
C GLU A 244 20.46 -50.65 81.90
N ILE A 245 20.95 -51.09 80.74
CA ILE A 245 21.53 -52.44 80.57
C ILE A 245 22.80 -52.54 81.38
N GLU A 246 23.67 -51.50 81.37
CA GLU A 246 24.89 -51.44 82.19
C GLU A 246 24.61 -51.61 83.63
N VAL A 247 23.62 -50.84 84.16
CA VAL A 247 23.21 -50.93 85.57
C VAL A 247 22.74 -52.36 85.86
N SER A 248 22.02 -53.00 84.98
CA SER A 248 21.51 -54.37 85.15
C SER A 248 22.66 -55.40 85.16
N LEU A 249 23.64 -55.25 84.22
CA LEU A 249 24.84 -56.08 84.19
C LEU A 249 25.72 -55.91 85.43
N GLY A 250 25.93 -54.65 85.91
CA GLY A 250 26.67 -54.33 87.12
C GLY A 250 26.07 -54.98 88.39
N ARG A 251 24.73 -55.10 88.47
CA ARG A 251 24.06 -55.79 89.57
C ARG A 251 24.38 -57.31 89.58
N ILE A 252 24.37 -58.01 88.45
CA ILE A 252 24.60 -59.44 88.39
C ILE A 252 26.10 -59.78 88.40
N ALA A 253 27.00 -58.87 88.00
CA ALA A 253 28.49 -59.06 88.03
C ALA A 253 29.02 -59.32 89.46
N ARG A 254 28.29 -58.85 90.46
CA ARG A 254 28.59 -59.10 91.89
C ARG A 254 28.46 -60.59 92.31
N VAL A 255 27.59 -61.31 91.57
CA VAL A 255 27.23 -62.72 91.88
C VAL A 255 27.71 -63.70 90.77
N TYR A 256 27.88 -63.17 89.55
CA TYR A 256 28.26 -63.94 88.36
C TYR A 256 29.49 -63.26 87.66
N PRO A 257 30.75 -63.73 87.98
CA PRO A 257 31.98 -63.06 87.52
C PRO A 257 32.09 -62.89 86.00
N GLN A 258 31.48 -63.81 85.21
CA GLN A 258 31.50 -63.68 83.74
C GLN A 258 30.77 -62.46 83.19
N ALA A 259 29.78 -61.92 83.96
CA ALA A 259 29.07 -60.71 83.62
C ALA A 259 29.91 -59.44 83.68
N ASP A 260 31.03 -59.46 84.42
CA ASP A 260 31.95 -58.31 84.50
C ASP A 260 32.59 -58.02 83.16
N ALA A 261 33.00 -59.09 82.42
CA ALA A 261 33.50 -58.94 81.06
C ALA A 261 32.47 -58.34 80.08
N PHE A 262 31.20 -58.69 80.28
CA PHE A 262 30.14 -58.07 79.46
C PHE A 262 29.90 -56.62 79.85
N TYR A 263 29.88 -56.32 81.14
CA TYR A 263 29.78 -54.96 81.64
C TYR A 263 30.92 -54.06 81.11
N THR A 264 32.15 -54.44 81.20
CA THR A 264 33.28 -53.68 80.73
C THR A 264 33.24 -53.40 79.23
N ARG A 265 32.86 -54.43 78.45
CA ARG A 265 32.74 -54.27 77.00
C ARG A 265 31.60 -53.31 76.66
N LEU A 266 30.43 -53.39 77.32
CA LEU A 266 29.29 -52.53 77.08
C LEU A 266 29.62 -51.10 77.49
N HIS A 267 30.30 -50.92 78.65
CA HIS A 267 30.75 -49.62 79.12
C HIS A 267 31.69 -48.93 78.14
N SER A 268 32.67 -49.66 77.58
CA SER A 268 33.54 -49.10 76.54
C SER A 268 32.77 -48.68 75.27
N ALA A 269 31.83 -49.53 74.80
CA ALA A 269 30.98 -49.22 73.68
C ALA A 269 30.05 -47.99 73.94
N ALA A 270 29.57 -47.84 75.16
CA ALA A 270 28.75 -46.69 75.56
C ALA A 270 29.53 -45.37 75.53
N LEU A 271 30.80 -45.41 75.95
CA LEU A 271 31.70 -44.24 75.84
C LEU A 271 31.98 -43.87 74.42
N ASP A 272 32.34 -44.86 73.56
CA ASP A 272 32.58 -44.62 72.12
C ASP A 272 31.33 -44.03 71.43
N LEU A 273 30.15 -44.54 71.75
CA LEU A 273 28.89 -44.05 71.20
C LEU A 273 28.56 -42.62 71.70
N LYS A 274 28.93 -42.32 72.93
CA LYS A 274 28.73 -40.96 73.49
C LYS A 274 29.66 -39.94 72.81
N ASP A 275 30.92 -40.31 72.56
CA ASP A 275 31.85 -39.46 71.87
C ASP A 275 31.42 -39.24 70.47
N MET A 276 31.02 -40.29 69.77
CA MET A 276 30.46 -40.19 68.39
C MET A 276 29.21 -39.31 68.33
N ALA A 277 28.29 -39.41 69.28
CA ALA A 277 27.13 -38.50 69.35
C ALA A 277 27.50 -37.03 69.52
N SER A 278 28.55 -36.77 70.29
CA SER A 278 29.08 -35.40 70.47
C SER A 278 29.74 -34.85 69.22
N GLU A 279 30.52 -35.70 68.51
CA GLU A 279 31.10 -35.33 67.19
C GLU A 279 30.01 -35.06 66.18
N ILE A 280 28.99 -35.87 66.07
CA ILE A 280 27.86 -35.69 65.15
C ILE A 280 27.12 -34.38 65.44
N ALA A 281 26.88 -34.09 66.73
CA ALA A 281 26.25 -32.82 67.11
C ALA A 281 27.09 -31.62 66.73
N SER A 282 28.41 -31.70 66.97
CA SER A 282 29.36 -30.63 66.60
C SER A 282 29.43 -30.40 65.10
N GLU A 283 29.45 -31.45 64.31
CA GLU A 283 29.43 -31.30 62.83
C GLU A 283 28.08 -30.75 62.33
N GLY A 284 26.96 -31.16 62.93
CA GLY A 284 25.65 -30.55 62.61
C GLY A 284 25.56 -29.07 62.93
N ASP A 285 26.21 -28.63 64.05
CA ASP A 285 26.25 -27.21 64.43
C ASP A 285 27.20 -26.38 63.52
N ARG A 286 28.24 -27.01 62.96
CA ARG A 286 29.18 -26.35 62.02
C ARG A 286 28.59 -26.12 60.63
N LEU A 287 27.60 -26.91 60.20
CA LEU A 287 26.98 -26.78 58.92
C LEU A 287 26.08 -25.51 58.89
N GLU A 288 26.48 -24.52 58.06
CA GLU A 288 25.68 -23.33 57.76
C GLU A 288 24.56 -23.70 56.76
N ALA A 289 23.42 -24.17 57.29
CA ALA A 289 22.19 -24.25 56.47
C ALA A 289 21.47 -22.92 56.59
N ASP A 290 21.20 -22.28 55.44
CA ASP A 290 20.42 -21.04 55.36
C ASP A 290 19.04 -21.32 54.72
N PRO A 291 18.01 -21.65 55.53
CA PRO A 291 16.69 -21.96 55.04
C PRO A 291 16.04 -20.76 54.33
N GLN A 292 16.32 -19.51 54.79
CA GLN A 292 15.74 -18.31 54.21
C GLN A 292 16.34 -18.09 52.80
N ARG A 293 17.63 -18.35 52.64
CA ARG A 293 18.29 -18.27 51.36
C ARG A 293 17.77 -19.34 50.38
N LEU A 294 17.58 -20.58 50.84
CA LEU A 294 17.03 -21.66 50.05
C LEU A 294 15.61 -21.33 49.57
N GLU A 295 14.77 -20.79 50.47
CA GLU A 295 13.41 -20.36 50.11
C GLU A 295 13.43 -19.24 49.06
N SER A 296 14.28 -18.22 49.25
CA SER A 296 14.40 -17.10 48.30
C SER A 296 14.87 -17.55 46.91
N VAL A 297 15.83 -18.48 46.85
CA VAL A 297 16.32 -19.07 45.58
C VAL A 297 15.22 -19.89 44.91
N SER A 298 14.50 -20.71 45.67
CA SER A 298 13.39 -21.53 45.16
C SER A 298 12.26 -20.65 44.61
N GLN A 299 11.83 -19.62 45.32
CA GLN A 299 10.80 -18.67 44.84
C GLN A 299 11.24 -17.96 43.53
N ARG A 300 12.54 -17.63 43.40
CA ARG A 300 13.07 -17.00 42.22
C ARG A 300 13.09 -17.97 41.02
N LEU A 301 13.46 -19.24 41.24
CA LEU A 301 13.42 -20.29 40.22
C LEU A 301 11.95 -20.58 39.78
N ASP A 302 11.03 -20.66 40.72
CA ASP A 302 9.61 -20.85 40.42
C ASP A 302 9.04 -19.75 39.52
N LEU A 303 9.46 -18.49 39.77
CA LEU A 303 9.10 -17.38 38.89
C LEU A 303 9.67 -17.58 37.46
N ILE A 304 10.96 -17.96 37.35
CA ILE A 304 11.60 -18.22 36.06
C ILE A 304 10.89 -19.36 35.31
N TYR A 305 10.64 -20.48 35.96
CA TYR A 305 9.95 -21.63 35.35
C TYR A 305 8.51 -21.28 34.95
N SER A 306 7.80 -20.51 35.75
CA SER A 306 6.43 -20.07 35.41
C SER A 306 6.42 -19.18 34.16
N LEU A 307 7.41 -18.30 34.02
CA LEU A 307 7.57 -17.46 32.83
C LEU A 307 7.97 -18.29 31.61
N GLN A 308 8.87 -19.25 31.76
CA GLN A 308 9.24 -20.17 30.69
C GLN A 308 8.05 -20.98 30.18
N GLN A 309 7.25 -21.52 31.09
CA GLN A 309 6.05 -22.29 30.76
C GLN A 309 5.01 -21.39 30.05
N LYS A 310 4.77 -20.20 30.56
CA LYS A 310 3.80 -19.25 30.01
C LYS A 310 4.19 -18.79 28.61
N HIS A 311 5.46 -18.44 28.41
CA HIS A 311 5.96 -17.95 27.13
C HIS A 311 6.48 -19.06 26.21
N LYS A 312 6.41 -20.33 26.64
CA LYS A 312 6.93 -21.50 25.89
C LYS A 312 8.40 -21.32 25.51
N ALA A 313 9.19 -20.83 26.45
CA ALA A 313 10.62 -20.58 26.32
C ALA A 313 11.42 -21.66 27.06
N ASP A 314 12.50 -22.14 26.50
CA ASP A 314 13.32 -23.21 27.07
C ASP A 314 14.42 -22.68 28.01
N SER A 315 14.69 -21.39 27.96
CA SER A 315 15.74 -20.74 28.77
C SER A 315 15.45 -19.28 29.08
N VAL A 316 16.21 -18.69 30.01
CA VAL A 316 16.16 -17.26 30.35
C VAL A 316 16.59 -16.40 29.15
N GLU A 317 17.58 -16.86 28.38
CA GLU A 317 18.05 -16.18 27.16
C GLU A 317 16.95 -16.08 26.13
N THR A 318 16.13 -17.14 25.99
CA THR A 318 14.95 -17.13 25.11
C THR A 318 13.90 -16.13 25.60
N LEU A 319 13.67 -16.01 26.90
CA LEU A 319 12.77 -15.02 27.49
C LEU A 319 13.24 -13.58 27.25
N LEU A 320 14.56 -13.34 27.38
CA LEU A 320 15.16 -12.03 27.09
C LEU A 320 15.06 -11.67 25.61
N ALA A 321 15.26 -12.64 24.70
CA ALA A 321 15.06 -12.44 23.27
C ALA A 321 13.60 -12.11 22.93
N LEU A 322 12.64 -12.78 23.57
CA LEU A 322 11.22 -12.48 23.42
C LEU A 322 10.86 -11.09 23.94
N GLN A 323 11.45 -10.66 25.07
CA GLN A 323 11.28 -9.32 25.60
C GLN A 323 11.74 -8.26 24.60
N ASP A 324 12.90 -8.44 23.99
CA ASP A 324 13.44 -7.54 22.95
C ASP A 324 12.54 -7.51 21.70
N ASP A 325 12.04 -8.65 21.25
CA ASP A 325 11.09 -8.74 20.12
C ASP A 325 9.79 -7.98 20.43
N TYR A 326 9.21 -8.17 21.61
CA TYR A 326 7.99 -7.45 22.00
C TYR A 326 8.21 -5.93 22.08
N GLN A 327 9.35 -5.48 22.59
CA GLN A 327 9.69 -4.06 22.63
C GLN A 327 9.86 -3.46 21.23
N LYS A 328 10.54 -4.18 20.32
CA LYS A 328 10.69 -3.76 18.91
C LYS A 328 9.35 -3.64 18.20
N ARG A 329 8.47 -4.61 18.39
CA ARG A 329 7.11 -4.57 17.81
C ARG A 329 6.30 -3.42 18.35
N LEU A 330 6.33 -3.16 19.64
CA LEU A 330 5.66 -2.02 20.27
C LEU A 330 6.17 -0.69 19.70
N ALA A 331 7.47 -0.51 19.58
CA ALA A 331 8.07 0.70 18.99
C ALA A 331 7.64 0.92 17.52
N GLN A 332 7.51 -0.17 16.72
CA GLN A 332 6.98 -0.08 15.36
C GLN A 332 5.51 0.38 15.33
N LEU A 333 4.69 -0.09 16.27
CA LEU A 333 3.29 0.33 16.38
C LEU A 333 3.15 1.81 16.75
N GLU A 334 3.97 2.30 17.66
CA GLU A 334 4.02 3.72 18.04
C GLU A 334 4.49 4.61 16.86
N GLY A 335 5.50 4.17 16.12
CA GLY A 335 5.96 4.87 14.92
C GLY A 335 4.87 4.99 13.85
N SER A 336 4.02 3.98 13.70
CA SER A 336 2.88 4.00 12.78
C SER A 336 1.82 5.02 13.18
N ALA A 337 1.51 5.17 14.47
CA ALA A 337 0.55 6.15 14.96
C ALA A 337 1.02 7.59 14.69
N GLN A 338 2.31 7.87 14.91
CA GLN A 338 2.91 9.17 14.63
C GLN A 338 2.95 9.50 13.12
N ALA A 339 3.20 8.49 12.29
CA ALA A 339 3.13 8.63 10.83
C ALA A 339 1.70 8.97 10.36
N ILE A 340 0.68 8.31 10.90
CA ILE A 340 -0.74 8.58 10.63
C ILE A 340 -1.10 10.04 11.00
N GLU A 341 -0.69 10.52 12.16
CA GLU A 341 -0.95 11.90 12.59
C GLU A 341 -0.29 12.91 11.65
N THR A 342 0.99 12.71 11.35
CA THR A 342 1.75 13.59 10.45
C THR A 342 1.14 13.64 9.05
N LEU A 343 0.75 12.48 8.53
CA LEU A 343 0.12 12.36 7.21
C LEU A 343 -1.27 12.99 7.19
N SER A 344 -2.05 12.84 8.27
CA SER A 344 -3.37 13.47 8.40
C SER A 344 -3.27 14.99 8.40
N ARG A 345 -2.28 15.58 9.07
CA ARG A 345 -2.01 17.02 9.02
C ARG A 345 -1.64 17.48 7.61
N ARG A 346 -0.72 16.77 6.96
CA ARG A 346 -0.31 17.06 5.57
C ARG A 346 -1.50 17.03 4.60
N ILE A 347 -2.40 16.06 4.73
CA ILE A 347 -3.63 15.97 3.93
C ILE A 347 -4.50 17.22 4.15
N GLY A 348 -4.65 17.66 5.40
CA GLY A 348 -5.37 18.90 5.71
C GLY A 348 -4.78 20.13 4.98
N GLU A 349 -3.46 20.28 5.03
CA GLU A 349 -2.75 21.38 4.35
C GLU A 349 -2.90 21.31 2.81
N LEU A 350 -2.75 20.11 2.23
CA LEU A 350 -2.91 19.89 0.79
C LEU A 350 -4.34 20.15 0.33
N ARG A 351 -5.34 19.75 1.13
CA ARG A 351 -6.77 19.97 0.82
C ARG A 351 -7.12 21.45 0.81
N VAL A 352 -6.64 22.22 1.78
CA VAL A 352 -6.82 23.68 1.81
C VAL A 352 -6.14 24.35 0.62
N LYS A 353 -4.92 23.92 0.29
CA LYS A 353 -4.17 24.44 -0.88
C LYS A 353 -4.88 24.13 -2.20
N ALA A 354 -5.33 22.89 -2.38
CA ALA A 354 -6.05 22.46 -3.57
C ALA A 354 -7.39 23.21 -3.71
N ALA A 355 -8.15 23.38 -2.63
CA ALA A 355 -9.39 24.14 -2.62
C ALA A 355 -9.18 25.61 -3.03
N LYS A 356 -8.12 26.25 -2.55
CA LYS A 356 -7.77 27.62 -2.94
C LYS A 356 -7.46 27.71 -4.44
N GLN A 357 -6.61 26.80 -4.94
CA GLN A 357 -6.28 26.75 -6.36
C GLN A 357 -7.50 26.46 -7.24
N ALA A 358 -8.38 25.54 -6.81
CA ALA A 358 -9.64 25.27 -7.50
C ALA A 358 -10.55 26.49 -7.55
N ALA A 359 -10.65 27.26 -6.47
CA ALA A 359 -11.43 28.50 -6.46
C ALA A 359 -10.87 29.57 -7.44
N GLU A 360 -9.55 29.67 -7.58
CA GLU A 360 -8.91 30.54 -8.55
C GLU A 360 -9.20 30.08 -10.00
N ILE A 361 -9.20 28.76 -10.27
CA ILE A 361 -9.60 28.18 -11.56
C ILE A 361 -11.06 28.51 -11.85
N THR A 362 -11.97 28.28 -10.89
CA THR A 362 -13.40 28.61 -11.03
C THR A 362 -13.63 30.09 -11.37
N ALA A 363 -12.90 30.99 -10.72
CA ALA A 363 -12.99 32.43 -11.01
C ALA A 363 -12.53 32.74 -12.44
N GLY A 364 -11.45 32.13 -12.91
CA GLY A 364 -10.97 32.23 -14.29
C GLY A 364 -12.01 31.75 -15.29
N ARG A 365 -12.58 30.56 -15.08
CA ARG A 365 -13.64 29.97 -15.91
C ARG A 365 -14.87 30.88 -16.01
N LYS A 366 -15.36 31.36 -14.86
CA LYS A 366 -16.54 32.29 -14.81
C LYS A 366 -16.29 33.58 -15.57
N LYS A 367 -15.05 34.10 -15.54
CA LYS A 367 -14.69 35.32 -16.30
C LYS A 367 -14.68 35.06 -17.82
N THR A 368 -14.25 33.84 -18.22
CA THR A 368 -14.07 33.47 -19.63
C THR A 368 -15.40 33.07 -20.32
N VAL A 369 -16.33 32.45 -19.60
CA VAL A 369 -17.58 31.94 -20.15
C VAL A 369 -18.36 32.96 -21.02
N PRO A 370 -18.58 34.20 -20.60
CA PRO A 370 -19.33 35.17 -21.46
C PRO A 370 -18.61 35.45 -22.79
N HIS A 371 -17.29 35.38 -22.80
CA HIS A 371 -16.50 35.58 -24.02
C HIS A 371 -16.66 34.39 -24.99
N VAL A 372 -16.58 33.16 -24.49
CA VAL A 372 -16.81 31.95 -25.28
C VAL A 372 -18.24 31.94 -25.85
N GLU A 373 -19.26 32.20 -25.03
CA GLU A 373 -20.68 32.24 -25.46
C GLU A 373 -20.88 33.25 -26.59
N LYS A 374 -20.28 34.44 -26.47
CA LYS A 374 -20.35 35.49 -27.48
C LYS A 374 -19.70 35.07 -28.78
N GLN A 375 -18.45 34.57 -28.74
CA GLN A 375 -17.72 34.17 -29.93
C GLN A 375 -18.40 33.01 -30.65
N VAL A 376 -18.87 31.98 -29.91
CA VAL A 376 -19.63 30.88 -30.51
C VAL A 376 -20.89 31.38 -31.21
N LYS A 377 -21.62 32.31 -30.59
CA LYS A 377 -22.83 32.89 -31.20
C LYS A 377 -22.53 33.63 -32.51
N GLU A 378 -21.45 34.40 -32.57
CA GLU A 378 -21.04 35.13 -33.78
C GLU A 378 -20.67 34.14 -34.91
N MET A 379 -19.86 33.10 -34.61
CA MET A 379 -19.49 32.07 -35.58
C MET A 379 -20.68 31.24 -36.05
N LEU A 380 -21.62 30.89 -35.18
CA LEU A 380 -22.82 30.15 -35.55
C LEU A 380 -23.73 30.97 -36.47
N ALA A 381 -23.81 32.29 -36.29
CA ALA A 381 -24.56 33.17 -37.19
C ALA A 381 -23.95 33.15 -38.62
N GLU A 382 -22.61 33.21 -38.75
CA GLU A 382 -21.91 33.07 -40.03
C GLU A 382 -22.14 31.71 -40.68
N LEU A 383 -22.27 30.64 -39.87
CA LEU A 383 -22.58 29.28 -40.34
C LEU A 383 -24.06 29.05 -40.64
N GLY A 384 -24.87 30.12 -40.76
CA GLY A 384 -26.28 30.05 -41.11
C GLY A 384 -27.20 29.67 -39.94
N MET A 385 -26.76 29.90 -38.69
CA MET A 385 -27.54 29.64 -37.48
C MET A 385 -27.68 30.93 -36.61
N PRO A 386 -28.29 32.02 -37.10
CA PRO A 386 -28.31 33.31 -36.39
C PRO A 386 -29.20 33.30 -35.11
N ALA A 387 -30.03 32.26 -34.98
CA ALA A 387 -30.90 32.08 -33.82
C ALA A 387 -30.34 31.13 -32.77
N ALA A 388 -29.17 30.55 -33.04
CA ALA A 388 -28.53 29.60 -32.13
C ALA A 388 -27.94 30.31 -30.90
N GLU A 389 -28.05 29.66 -29.77
CA GLU A 389 -27.51 30.15 -28.49
C GLU A 389 -26.81 28.97 -27.75
N LEU A 390 -25.57 29.22 -27.33
CA LEU A 390 -24.85 28.38 -26.39
C LEU A 390 -24.85 29.06 -25.04
N ARG A 391 -25.15 28.30 -23.97
CA ARG A 391 -24.95 28.70 -22.58
C ARG A 391 -24.07 27.71 -21.85
N ILE A 392 -23.16 28.19 -21.04
CA ILE A 392 -22.23 27.40 -20.29
C ILE A 392 -22.56 27.53 -18.81
N GLY A 393 -23.16 26.48 -18.23
CA GLY A 393 -23.42 26.40 -16.80
C GLY A 393 -22.15 25.92 -16.06
N ILE A 394 -21.80 26.61 -14.98
CA ILE A 394 -20.75 26.20 -14.05
C ILE A 394 -21.40 26.00 -12.68
N THR A 395 -21.41 24.75 -12.20
CA THR A 395 -21.91 24.39 -10.88
C THR A 395 -20.79 23.81 -10.04
N PRO A 396 -20.77 24.04 -8.70
CA PRO A 396 -19.77 23.42 -7.84
C PRO A 396 -19.90 21.90 -7.87
N ALA A 397 -18.78 21.20 -8.02
CA ALA A 397 -18.71 19.76 -7.83
C ALA A 397 -18.79 19.42 -6.32
N ALA A 398 -19.30 18.22 -6.00
CA ALA A 398 -19.41 17.75 -4.62
C ALA A 398 -18.03 17.56 -3.96
N GLU A 399 -17.03 17.19 -4.75
CA GLU A 399 -15.65 16.93 -4.31
C GLU A 399 -14.66 17.55 -5.31
N LEU A 400 -13.41 17.74 -4.85
CA LEU A 400 -12.33 18.15 -5.73
C LEU A 400 -12.09 17.08 -6.81
N GLN A 401 -11.96 17.52 -8.06
CA GLN A 401 -11.71 16.67 -9.22
C GLN A 401 -10.31 16.93 -9.79
N PRO A 402 -9.79 16.07 -10.68
CA PRO A 402 -8.45 16.27 -11.26
C PRO A 402 -8.26 17.59 -12.01
N ASP A 403 -9.33 18.24 -12.44
CA ASP A 403 -9.38 19.47 -13.22
C ASP A 403 -10.03 20.66 -12.49
N GLY A 404 -10.27 20.53 -11.19
CA GLY A 404 -10.83 21.63 -10.37
C GLY A 404 -11.96 21.20 -9.44
N ALA A 405 -12.87 22.14 -9.18
CA ALA A 405 -14.04 21.93 -8.31
C ALA A 405 -15.36 22.27 -9.02
N ASP A 406 -15.39 22.24 -10.34
CA ASP A 406 -16.53 22.64 -11.14
C ASP A 406 -17.08 21.49 -11.99
N ASP A 407 -18.40 21.42 -12.08
CA ASP A 407 -19.13 20.64 -13.10
C ASP A 407 -19.57 21.63 -14.19
N ILE A 408 -18.99 21.52 -15.38
CA ILE A 408 -19.26 22.42 -16.51
C ILE A 408 -20.21 21.71 -17.48
N ARG A 409 -21.33 22.37 -17.82
CA ARG A 409 -22.32 21.84 -18.76
C ARG A 409 -22.65 22.84 -19.84
N PHE A 410 -22.56 22.37 -21.07
CA PHE A 410 -22.97 23.13 -22.23
C PHE A 410 -24.46 22.89 -22.53
N LEU A 411 -25.23 23.98 -22.59
CA LEU A 411 -26.63 24.00 -22.95
C LEU A 411 -26.74 24.68 -24.32
N PHE A 412 -27.46 24.09 -25.27
CA PHE A 412 -27.51 24.56 -26.62
C PHE A 412 -28.97 24.60 -27.15
N THR A 413 -29.26 25.59 -27.95
CA THR A 413 -30.45 25.65 -28.78
C THR A 413 -30.13 26.26 -30.15
N ALA A 414 -30.71 25.72 -31.20
CA ALA A 414 -30.64 26.28 -32.54
C ALA A 414 -31.84 27.20 -32.87
N ASN A 415 -32.85 27.23 -31.99
CA ASN A 415 -34.14 27.90 -32.26
C ASN A 415 -34.45 28.96 -31.19
N ARG A 416 -34.82 30.14 -31.60
CA ARG A 416 -35.13 31.30 -30.73
C ARG A 416 -36.29 31.05 -29.74
N HIS A 417 -37.18 30.11 -30.04
CA HIS A 417 -38.38 29.84 -29.25
C HIS A 417 -38.22 28.63 -28.31
N MET A 418 -37.07 28.02 -28.29
CA MET A 418 -36.78 26.90 -27.39
C MET A 418 -35.69 27.27 -26.40
N PRO A 419 -35.87 26.95 -25.11
CA PRO A 419 -34.80 27.16 -24.12
C PRO A 419 -33.56 26.27 -24.43
N PRO A 420 -32.35 26.74 -24.14
CA PRO A 420 -31.16 25.93 -24.26
C PRO A 420 -31.28 24.65 -23.44
N GLN A 421 -30.98 23.51 -24.05
CA GLN A 421 -31.04 22.18 -23.45
C GLN A 421 -29.64 21.56 -23.40
N PRO A 422 -29.37 20.61 -22.48
CA PRO A 422 -28.12 19.84 -22.47
C PRO A 422 -27.82 19.28 -23.87
N ILE A 423 -26.58 19.40 -24.28
CA ILE A 423 -26.15 19.03 -25.63
C ILE A 423 -26.53 17.59 -25.99
N GLU A 424 -26.55 16.69 -25.03
CA GLU A 424 -26.91 15.29 -25.21
C GLU A 424 -28.35 15.10 -25.72
N ARG A 425 -29.21 16.09 -25.53
CA ARG A 425 -30.62 16.06 -25.93
C ARG A 425 -30.89 16.72 -27.28
N VAL A 426 -29.87 17.31 -27.90
CA VAL A 426 -30.04 17.98 -29.19
C VAL A 426 -29.92 16.94 -30.33
N ALA A 427 -30.98 16.79 -31.11
CA ALA A 427 -31.14 15.68 -32.07
C ALA A 427 -30.50 15.92 -33.44
N SER A 428 -30.12 17.17 -33.79
CA SER A 428 -29.69 17.52 -35.17
C SER A 428 -28.18 17.38 -35.35
N GLY A 429 -27.75 16.37 -36.09
CA GLY A 429 -26.31 16.12 -36.40
C GLY A 429 -25.64 17.29 -37.13
N GLY A 430 -26.35 18.00 -38.00
CA GLY A 430 -25.81 19.16 -38.73
C GLY A 430 -25.57 20.38 -37.83
N GLU A 431 -26.46 20.62 -36.87
CA GLU A 431 -26.33 21.71 -35.88
C GLU A 431 -25.17 21.46 -34.93
N MET A 432 -25.06 20.24 -34.47
CA MET A 432 -23.97 19.81 -33.59
C MET A 432 -22.59 19.86 -34.29
N SER A 433 -22.51 19.54 -35.58
CA SER A 433 -21.26 19.66 -36.35
C SER A 433 -20.82 21.12 -36.48
N ARG A 434 -21.77 22.07 -36.71
CA ARG A 434 -21.45 23.49 -36.74
C ARG A 434 -21.04 24.05 -35.39
N LEU A 435 -21.73 23.63 -34.31
CA LEU A 435 -21.33 23.99 -32.97
C LEU A 435 -19.90 23.47 -32.63
N MET A 436 -19.61 22.21 -32.95
CA MET A 436 -18.29 21.66 -32.76
C MET A 436 -17.21 22.44 -33.54
N LEU A 437 -17.51 22.78 -34.80
CA LEU A 437 -16.58 23.59 -35.62
C LEU A 437 -16.29 24.94 -34.97
N SER A 438 -17.35 25.64 -34.50
CA SER A 438 -17.23 26.94 -33.82
C SER A 438 -16.39 26.82 -32.52
N LEU A 439 -16.64 25.81 -31.71
CA LEU A 439 -15.90 25.60 -30.46
C LEU A 439 -14.43 25.32 -30.72
N LYS A 440 -14.10 24.51 -31.73
CA LYS A 440 -12.71 24.22 -32.07
C LYS A 440 -11.99 25.38 -32.72
N ALA A 441 -12.67 26.19 -33.51
CA ALA A 441 -12.09 27.42 -34.06
C ALA A 441 -11.64 28.39 -32.96
N ILE A 442 -12.39 28.46 -31.85
CA ILE A 442 -12.00 29.30 -30.68
C ILE A 442 -10.77 28.76 -29.98
N VAL A 443 -10.61 27.44 -29.88
CA VAL A 443 -9.46 26.81 -29.21
C VAL A 443 -8.20 26.84 -30.08
N ALA A 444 -8.35 26.94 -31.43
CA ALA A 444 -7.22 26.99 -32.38
C ALA A 444 -6.55 28.38 -32.47
N HIS A 445 -7.18 29.42 -31.97
CA HIS A 445 -6.67 30.80 -31.89
C HIS A 445 -6.12 31.10 -30.50
#